data_deb5dba98e79691c69cfb00193a7f265
#
_entry.id   deb5dba98e79691c69cfb00193a7f265
#
_cell.length_a   1.000
_cell.length_b   1.000
_cell.length_c   1.000
_cell.angle_alpha   90.00
_cell.angle_beta   90.00
_cell.angle_gamma   90.00
#
_symmetry.space_group_name_H-M   'P 1'
#
loop_
_entity.id
_entity.type
_entity.pdbx_description
1 polymer ?
#
loop_
_entity_poly.entity_id
_entity_poly.type
_entity_poly.pdbx_seq_one_letter_code
_entity_poly.pdbx_strand_id
1 'polypeptide(L)'
;LEKEPLKLVPFMRNLVEDSQTLAEKNGQIVDLVIEKMPEDAEILANESYLYRAFDNVIRNAMNYSPEGSTIKVHMRQDAKNWLMDVTDNGPGVAENQLPHIFTAFYRADSSGNKPGTGLGLALAKHIVEQHCGNIKAENIQPNGLRVCFIFPKKACNACIDRNQR
;
A
#
# COMPACT_ATOMS: atom_id res chain seq x y z
N LEU A 1 11.09 -15.57 -7.64
CA LEU A 1 11.24 -14.21 -7.11
C LEU A 1 12.26 -14.23 -5.98
N GLU A 2 13.40 -13.57 -6.19
CA GLU A 2 14.45 -13.47 -5.19
C GLU A 2 14.02 -12.53 -4.06
N LYS A 3 14.17 -12.99 -2.83
CA LYS A 3 13.83 -12.25 -1.62
C LYS A 3 15.00 -12.19 -0.68
N GLU A 4 15.17 -11.05 -0.04
CA GLU A 4 16.20 -10.79 0.95
C GLU A 4 15.56 -10.16 2.18
N PRO A 5 16.22 -10.22 3.35
CA PRO A 5 15.76 -9.47 4.51
C PRO A 5 15.66 -7.97 4.20
N LEU A 6 14.47 -7.41 4.41
CA LEU A 6 14.19 -6.00 4.18
C LEU A 6 13.71 -5.35 5.46
N LYS A 7 14.41 -4.31 5.90
CA LYS A 7 13.99 -3.49 7.05
C LYS A 7 12.88 -2.55 6.62
N LEU A 8 11.71 -2.70 7.24
CA LEU A 8 10.50 -1.99 6.82
C LEU A 8 10.54 -0.48 7.07
N VAL A 9 11.08 -0.04 8.20
CA VAL A 9 11.05 1.39 8.55
C VAL A 9 11.93 2.22 7.61
N PRO A 10 13.21 1.88 7.38
CA PRO A 10 14.02 2.60 6.38
C PRO A 10 13.42 2.54 4.98
N PHE A 11 12.89 1.38 4.59
CA PHE A 11 12.24 1.20 3.29
C PHE A 11 11.06 2.16 3.11
N MET A 12 10.16 2.24 4.10
CA MET A 12 8.99 3.12 4.03
C MET A 12 9.36 4.60 4.09
N ARG A 13 10.39 4.97 4.84
CA ARG A 13 10.89 6.36 4.85
C ARG A 13 11.34 6.81 3.46
N ASN A 14 12.13 5.99 2.77
CA ASN A 14 12.57 6.29 1.41
C ASN A 14 11.41 6.39 0.44
N LEU A 15 10.48 5.46 0.51
CA LEU A 15 9.32 5.43 -0.36
C LEU A 15 8.43 6.66 -0.16
N VAL A 16 8.19 7.06 1.07
CA VAL A 16 7.37 8.25 1.39
C VAL A 16 8.10 9.53 0.95
N GLU A 17 9.41 9.61 1.11
CA GLU A 17 10.21 10.74 0.61
C GLU A 17 10.07 10.89 -0.91
N ASP A 18 10.21 9.79 -1.66
CA ASP A 18 10.00 9.79 -3.11
C ASP A 18 8.57 10.20 -3.48
N SER A 19 7.59 9.68 -2.75
CA SER A 19 6.17 9.99 -2.96
C SER A 19 5.85 11.45 -2.67
N GLN A 20 6.49 12.04 -1.66
CA GLN A 20 6.31 13.45 -1.31
C GLN A 20 6.76 14.36 -2.46
N THR A 21 7.85 14.04 -3.14
CA THR A 21 8.31 14.78 -4.31
C THR A 21 7.25 14.82 -5.42
N LEU A 22 6.58 13.70 -5.66
CA LEU A 22 5.50 13.65 -6.64
C LEU A 22 4.23 14.39 -6.15
N ALA A 23 3.91 14.26 -4.88
CA ALA A 23 2.73 14.88 -4.28
C ALA A 23 2.79 16.41 -4.31
N GLU A 24 3.97 17.00 -4.15
CA GLU A 24 4.18 18.46 -4.20
C GLU A 24 3.68 19.07 -5.51
N LYS A 25 3.82 18.34 -6.62
CA LYS A 25 3.34 18.80 -7.94
C LYS A 25 1.81 18.94 -7.98
N ASN A 26 1.11 18.21 -7.13
CA ASN A 26 -0.35 18.23 -7.02
C ASN A 26 -0.83 19.03 -5.81
N GLY A 27 0.07 19.76 -5.14
CA GLY A 27 -0.25 20.48 -3.92
C GLY A 27 -0.68 19.58 -2.76
N GLN A 28 -0.25 18.32 -2.76
CA GLN A 28 -0.60 17.32 -1.75
C GLN A 28 0.59 17.02 -0.84
N ILE A 29 0.29 16.45 0.32
CA ILE A 29 1.29 16.01 1.30
C ILE A 29 1.14 14.50 1.49
N VAL A 30 2.28 13.79 1.53
CA VAL A 30 2.34 12.40 1.98
C VAL A 30 3.04 12.38 3.34
N ASP A 31 2.34 11.96 4.36
CA ASP A 31 2.81 11.97 5.73
C ASP A 31 3.00 10.54 6.25
N LEU A 32 4.17 10.27 6.83
CA LEU A 32 4.50 8.98 7.43
C LEU A 32 4.39 9.05 8.95
N VAL A 33 3.52 8.22 9.50
CA VAL A 33 3.36 8.05 10.96
C VAL A 33 3.80 6.65 11.34
N ILE A 34 4.77 6.55 12.25
CA ILE A 34 5.28 5.27 12.74
C ILE A 34 4.83 5.12 14.19
N GLU A 35 4.03 4.08 14.46
CA GLU A 35 3.48 3.81 15.78
C GLU A 35 4.07 2.53 16.35
N LYS A 36 4.94 2.69 17.37
CA LYS A 36 5.52 1.57 18.13
C LYS A 36 6.11 0.45 17.27
N MET A 37 6.73 0.79 16.16
CA MET A 37 7.38 -0.18 15.29
C MET A 37 8.89 -0.13 15.50
N PRO A 38 9.55 -1.27 15.80
CA PRO A 38 10.99 -1.28 15.99
C PRO A 38 11.73 -1.00 14.67
N GLU A 39 12.85 -0.31 14.75
CA GLU A 39 13.69 0.01 13.58
C GLU A 39 14.21 -1.24 12.86
N ASP A 40 14.31 -2.35 13.56
CA ASP A 40 14.74 -3.66 13.01
C ASP A 40 13.59 -4.54 12.53
N ALA A 41 12.36 -4.04 12.49
CA ALA A 41 11.22 -4.76 11.89
C ALA A 41 11.55 -5.14 10.45
N GLU A 42 11.47 -6.43 10.15
CA GLU A 42 12.02 -7.01 8.93
C GLU A 42 11.09 -8.06 8.35
N ILE A 43 11.04 -8.15 7.02
CA ILE A 43 10.42 -9.25 6.29
C ILE A 43 11.36 -9.74 5.19
N LEU A 44 11.14 -10.96 4.69
CA LEU A 44 11.76 -11.43 3.46
C LEU A 44 10.99 -10.85 2.28
N ALA A 45 11.66 -10.05 1.45
CA ALA A 45 11.01 -9.38 0.35
C ALA A 45 11.94 -9.17 -0.84
N ASN A 46 11.31 -9.02 -2.01
CA ASN A 46 11.96 -8.41 -3.14
C ASN A 46 11.66 -6.90 -3.09
N GLU A 47 12.67 -6.12 -2.79
CA GLU A 47 12.52 -4.68 -2.53
C GLU A 47 11.88 -3.94 -3.71
N SER A 48 12.31 -4.20 -4.94
CA SER A 48 11.81 -3.53 -6.13
C SER A 48 10.32 -3.80 -6.37
N TYR A 49 9.89 -5.05 -6.21
CA TYR A 49 8.48 -5.40 -6.35
C TYR A 49 7.64 -4.82 -5.22
N LEU A 50 8.13 -4.89 -4.00
CA LEU A 50 7.40 -4.34 -2.86
C LEU A 50 7.26 -2.82 -2.97
N TYR A 51 8.31 -2.13 -3.40
CA TYR A 51 8.27 -0.70 -3.71
C TYR A 51 7.15 -0.39 -4.71
N ARG A 52 7.06 -1.16 -5.78
CA ARG A 52 6.04 -0.99 -6.81
C ARG A 52 4.62 -1.16 -6.26
N ALA A 53 4.42 -2.13 -5.38
CA ALA A 53 3.11 -2.35 -4.76
C ALA A 53 2.65 -1.13 -3.94
N PHE A 54 3.53 -0.61 -3.08
CA PHE A 54 3.22 0.58 -2.28
C PHE A 54 3.07 1.83 -3.14
N ASP A 55 3.96 2.03 -4.11
CA ASP A 55 3.90 3.17 -5.03
C ASP A 55 2.56 3.21 -5.78
N ASN A 56 2.09 2.06 -6.28
CA ASN A 56 0.80 1.96 -6.95
C ASN A 56 -0.37 2.39 -6.05
N VAL A 57 -0.35 1.97 -4.79
CA VAL A 57 -1.43 2.32 -3.84
C VAL A 57 -1.36 3.80 -3.46
N ILE A 58 -0.16 4.35 -3.23
CA ILE A 58 0.01 5.77 -2.90
C ILE A 58 -0.38 6.66 -4.08
N ARG A 59 0.00 6.31 -5.30
CA ARG A 59 -0.42 7.04 -6.51
C ARG A 59 -1.92 7.00 -6.70
N ASN A 60 -2.54 5.86 -6.43
CA ASN A 60 -4.00 5.76 -6.45
C ASN A 60 -4.64 6.71 -5.42
N ALA A 61 -4.10 6.75 -4.21
CA ALA A 61 -4.56 7.68 -3.18
C ALA A 61 -4.42 9.15 -3.62
N MET A 62 -3.31 9.52 -4.26
CA MET A 62 -3.11 10.86 -4.81
C MET A 62 -4.14 11.21 -5.88
N ASN A 63 -4.45 10.26 -6.77
CA ASN A 63 -5.38 10.47 -7.88
C ASN A 63 -6.81 10.77 -7.41
N TYR A 64 -7.23 10.19 -6.29
CA TYR A 64 -8.59 10.35 -5.77
C TYR A 64 -8.71 11.39 -4.67
N SER A 65 -7.60 11.89 -4.15
CA SER A 65 -7.59 12.94 -3.12
C SER A 65 -7.60 14.33 -3.75
N PRO A 66 -8.32 15.29 -3.14
CA PRO A 66 -8.31 16.66 -3.63
C PRO A 66 -6.93 17.31 -3.49
N GLU A 67 -6.68 18.35 -4.29
CA GLU A 67 -5.53 19.23 -4.11
C GLU A 67 -5.52 19.80 -2.69
N GLY A 68 -4.34 19.93 -2.10
CA GLY A 68 -4.16 20.42 -0.74
C GLY A 68 -4.41 19.39 0.36
N SER A 69 -4.81 18.15 0.01
CA SER A 69 -5.06 17.10 1.01
C SER A 69 -3.77 16.36 1.41
N THR A 70 -3.89 15.59 2.47
CA THR A 70 -2.82 14.74 2.99
C THR A 70 -3.14 13.27 2.77
N ILE A 71 -2.22 12.55 2.16
CA ILE A 71 -2.22 11.09 2.12
C ILE A 71 -1.41 10.61 3.32
N LYS A 72 -2.02 9.83 4.21
CA LYS A 72 -1.37 9.34 5.41
C LYS A 72 -0.89 7.91 5.22
N VAL A 73 0.39 7.68 5.49
CA VAL A 73 0.98 6.34 5.54
C VAL A 73 1.26 6.03 7.01
N HIS A 74 0.58 5.03 7.54
CA HIS A 74 0.65 4.68 8.97
C HIS A 74 1.25 3.30 9.13
N MET A 75 2.40 3.21 9.79
CA MET A 75 3.05 1.95 10.15
C MET A 75 2.69 1.58 11.58
N ARG A 76 2.14 0.40 11.77
CA ARG A 76 1.73 -0.14 13.06
C ARG A 76 1.90 -1.64 13.10
N GLN A 77 1.62 -2.27 14.22
CA GLN A 77 1.73 -3.71 14.38
C GLN A 77 0.63 -4.26 15.28
N ASP A 78 0.34 -5.53 15.09
CA ASP A 78 -0.38 -6.36 16.07
C ASP A 78 0.55 -7.49 16.56
N ALA A 79 0.01 -8.46 17.29
CA ALA A 79 0.81 -9.56 17.84
C ALA A 79 1.52 -10.40 16.77
N LYS A 80 0.92 -10.54 15.58
CA LYS A 80 1.37 -11.45 14.53
C LYS A 80 1.83 -10.78 13.25
N ASN A 81 1.47 -9.52 13.03
CA ASN A 81 1.65 -8.85 11.75
C ASN A 81 2.26 -7.46 11.86
N TRP A 82 3.01 -7.10 10.83
CA TRP A 82 3.34 -5.71 10.50
C TRP A 82 2.23 -5.16 9.61
N LEU A 83 1.76 -3.96 9.92
CA LEU A 83 0.62 -3.33 9.24
C LEU A 83 1.03 -1.97 8.69
N MET A 84 0.75 -1.72 7.41
CA MET A 84 0.97 -0.43 6.78
C MET A 84 -0.32 0.03 6.12
N ASP A 85 -0.88 1.13 6.60
CA ASP A 85 -2.11 1.71 6.06
C ASP A 85 -1.79 2.91 5.18
N VAL A 86 -2.40 2.97 4.00
CA VAL A 86 -2.41 4.16 3.16
C VAL A 86 -3.83 4.71 3.15
N THR A 87 -4.01 5.90 3.70
CA THR A 87 -5.32 6.53 3.87
C THR A 87 -5.40 7.82 3.06
N ASP A 88 -6.44 7.96 2.26
CA ASP A 88 -6.68 9.16 1.48
C ASP A 88 -7.88 9.96 2.00
N ASN A 89 -8.08 11.16 1.44
CA ASN A 89 -9.21 12.05 1.71
C ASN A 89 -10.16 12.15 0.51
N GLY A 90 -10.16 11.14 -0.35
CA GLY A 90 -11.04 11.08 -1.49
C GLY A 90 -12.49 10.75 -1.11
N PRO A 91 -13.34 10.48 -2.12
CA PRO A 91 -14.76 10.20 -1.88
C PRO A 91 -15.02 8.81 -1.28
N GLY A 92 -13.99 7.96 -1.21
CA GLY A 92 -14.18 6.56 -0.89
C GLY A 92 -14.76 5.77 -2.07
N VAL A 93 -15.20 4.57 -1.79
CA VAL A 93 -15.75 3.65 -2.79
C VAL A 93 -17.09 3.14 -2.28
N ALA A 94 -18.08 3.01 -3.17
CA ALA A 94 -19.37 2.42 -2.78
C ALA A 94 -19.16 1.03 -2.18
N GLU A 95 -19.91 0.70 -1.12
CA GLU A 95 -19.72 -0.55 -0.37
C GLU A 95 -19.81 -1.79 -1.26
N ASN A 96 -20.72 -1.79 -2.25
CA ASN A 96 -20.86 -2.88 -3.20
C ASN A 96 -19.70 -2.98 -4.20
N GLN A 97 -18.88 -1.95 -4.34
CA GLN A 97 -17.71 -1.91 -5.22
C GLN A 97 -16.40 -2.27 -4.51
N LEU A 98 -16.34 -2.11 -3.18
CA LEU A 98 -15.13 -2.44 -2.41
C LEU A 98 -14.54 -3.82 -2.70
N PRO A 99 -15.33 -4.91 -2.80
CA PRO A 99 -14.77 -6.22 -3.10
C PRO A 99 -14.13 -6.34 -4.48
N HIS A 100 -14.38 -5.40 -5.38
CA HIS A 100 -13.92 -5.45 -6.76
C HIS A 100 -12.71 -4.57 -7.07
N ILE A 101 -12.31 -3.68 -6.17
CA ILE A 101 -11.28 -2.67 -6.47
C ILE A 101 -9.89 -3.27 -6.72
N PHE A 102 -9.63 -4.50 -6.27
CA PHE A 102 -8.39 -5.23 -6.54
C PHE A 102 -8.48 -6.13 -7.78
N THR A 103 -9.60 -6.13 -8.48
CA THR A 103 -9.77 -6.89 -9.71
C THR A 103 -9.12 -6.13 -10.87
N ALA A 104 -8.35 -6.86 -11.69
CA ALA A 104 -7.67 -6.27 -12.85
C ALA A 104 -8.69 -5.57 -13.78
N PHE A 105 -8.33 -4.38 -14.26
CA PHE A 105 -9.13 -3.52 -15.16
C PHE A 105 -10.40 -2.94 -14.54
N TYR A 106 -10.71 -3.24 -13.29
CA TYR A 106 -11.86 -2.66 -12.61
C TYR A 106 -11.60 -1.20 -12.24
N ARG A 107 -12.59 -0.34 -12.49
CA ARG A 107 -12.57 1.06 -12.09
C ARG A 107 -13.89 1.41 -11.43
N ALA A 108 -13.84 1.96 -10.22
CA ALA A 108 -15.01 2.42 -9.49
C ALA A 108 -15.56 3.72 -10.06
N ASP A 109 -14.73 4.56 -10.71
CA ASP A 109 -15.14 5.76 -11.41
C ASP A 109 -15.57 5.42 -12.84
N SER A 110 -16.85 5.48 -13.11
CA SER A 110 -17.40 5.21 -14.44
C SER A 110 -17.13 6.32 -15.46
N SER A 111 -16.67 7.48 -15.01
CA SER A 111 -16.43 8.64 -15.88
C SER A 111 -15.14 8.57 -16.70
N GLY A 112 -14.18 7.74 -16.30
CA GLY A 112 -12.88 7.64 -16.93
C GLY A 112 -12.00 8.87 -16.79
N ASN A 113 -12.37 9.84 -15.93
CA ASN A 113 -11.69 11.12 -15.77
C ASN A 113 -10.39 11.04 -14.97
N LYS A 114 -10.17 9.95 -14.22
CA LYS A 114 -8.95 9.76 -13.45
C LYS A 114 -7.94 8.94 -14.24
N PRO A 115 -6.63 9.27 -14.17
CA PRO A 115 -5.62 8.48 -14.85
C PRO A 115 -5.55 7.07 -14.27
N GLY A 116 -5.22 6.10 -15.13
CA GLY A 116 -5.00 4.72 -14.72
C GLY A 116 -5.76 3.72 -15.56
N THR A 117 -5.27 2.49 -15.55
CA THR A 117 -5.80 1.37 -16.34
C THR A 117 -6.66 0.40 -15.54
N GLY A 118 -6.76 0.59 -14.21
CA GLY A 118 -7.39 -0.37 -13.32
C GLY A 118 -6.48 -1.55 -12.95
N LEU A 119 -5.18 -1.47 -13.25
CA LEU A 119 -4.20 -2.51 -12.97
C LEU A 119 -3.39 -2.28 -11.70
N GLY A 120 -3.30 -1.05 -11.21
CA GLY A 120 -2.41 -0.68 -10.11
C GLY A 120 -2.71 -1.41 -8.80
N LEU A 121 -3.97 -1.45 -8.38
CA LEU A 121 -4.38 -2.15 -7.16
C LEU A 121 -4.32 -3.67 -7.32
N ALA A 122 -4.67 -4.20 -8.49
CA ALA A 122 -4.56 -5.62 -8.78
C ALA A 122 -3.11 -6.10 -8.73
N LEU A 123 -2.18 -5.32 -9.28
CA LEU A 123 -0.75 -5.61 -9.23
C LEU A 123 -0.23 -5.54 -7.80
N ALA A 124 -0.64 -4.53 -7.02
CA ALA A 124 -0.27 -4.42 -5.61
C ALA A 124 -0.71 -5.65 -4.83
N LYS A 125 -1.95 -6.10 -5.00
CA LYS A 125 -2.46 -7.31 -4.37
C LYS A 125 -1.63 -8.54 -4.75
N HIS A 126 -1.35 -8.73 -6.04
CA HIS A 126 -0.54 -9.85 -6.50
C HIS A 126 0.85 -9.86 -5.86
N ILE A 127 1.52 -8.72 -5.82
CA ILE A 127 2.85 -8.60 -5.20
C ILE A 127 2.79 -8.91 -3.70
N VAL A 128 1.81 -8.36 -2.99
CA VAL A 128 1.65 -8.60 -1.55
C VAL A 128 1.43 -10.10 -1.27
N GLU A 129 0.61 -10.76 -2.06
CA GLU A 129 0.37 -12.20 -1.94
C GLU A 129 1.64 -13.02 -2.23
N GLN A 130 2.47 -12.60 -3.18
CA GLN A 130 3.77 -13.22 -3.43
C GLN A 130 4.75 -13.06 -2.25
N HIS A 131 4.48 -12.13 -1.35
CA HIS A 131 5.23 -11.89 -0.11
C HIS A 131 4.52 -12.46 1.12
N CYS A 132 3.59 -13.39 0.92
CA CYS A 132 2.81 -14.02 2.00
C CYS A 132 1.97 -13.04 2.83
N GLY A 133 1.75 -11.86 2.28
CA GLY A 133 0.92 -10.83 2.90
C GLY A 133 -0.51 -10.86 2.41
N ASN A 134 -1.28 -9.94 2.95
CA ASN A 134 -2.66 -9.69 2.54
C ASN A 134 -2.85 -8.18 2.38
N ILE A 135 -3.80 -7.80 1.53
CA ILE A 135 -4.17 -6.40 1.31
C ILE A 135 -5.68 -6.26 1.44
N LYS A 136 -6.12 -5.25 2.15
CA LYS A 136 -7.54 -4.97 2.40
C LYS A 136 -7.82 -3.49 2.20
N ALA A 137 -9.07 -3.18 1.88
CA ALA A 137 -9.53 -1.81 1.76
C ALA A 137 -10.84 -1.60 2.52
N GLU A 138 -10.97 -0.42 3.10
CA GLU A 138 -12.18 0.01 3.80
C GLU A 138 -12.40 1.50 3.62
N ASN A 139 -13.67 1.91 3.57
CA ASN A 139 -14.02 3.32 3.66
C ASN A 139 -13.81 3.82 5.08
N ILE A 140 -13.37 5.07 5.21
CA ILE A 140 -13.23 5.74 6.50
C ILE A 140 -14.18 6.92 6.61
N GLN A 141 -14.49 7.30 7.84
CA GLN A 141 -15.32 8.46 8.14
C GLN A 141 -14.45 9.73 8.33
N PRO A 142 -14.89 10.90 7.89
CA PRO A 142 -16.14 11.19 7.18
C PRO A 142 -16.11 10.84 5.69
N ASN A 143 -14.92 10.71 5.11
CA ASN A 143 -14.69 10.33 3.72
C ASN A 143 -13.27 9.79 3.54
N GLY A 144 -13.06 9.03 2.49
CA GLY A 144 -11.76 8.47 2.13
C GLY A 144 -11.74 6.96 2.10
N LEU A 145 -10.63 6.45 1.60
CA LEU A 145 -10.33 5.02 1.51
C LEU A 145 -9.05 4.72 2.29
N ARG A 146 -9.07 3.65 3.06
CA ARG A 146 -7.87 3.08 3.69
C ARG A 146 -7.54 1.76 3.03
N VAL A 147 -6.31 1.64 2.53
CA VAL A 147 -5.75 0.39 2.02
C VAL A 147 -4.72 -0.10 3.02
N CYS A 148 -4.91 -1.29 3.56
CA CYS A 148 -4.03 -1.88 4.56
C CYS A 148 -3.22 -3.03 3.98
N PHE A 149 -1.91 -2.95 4.10
CA PHE A 149 -0.96 -4.01 3.81
C PHE A 149 -0.65 -4.77 5.09
N ILE A 150 -0.77 -6.09 5.07
CA ILE A 150 -0.59 -6.96 6.23
C ILE A 150 0.49 -7.98 5.91
N PHE A 151 1.59 -7.96 6.65
CA PHE A 151 2.68 -8.93 6.49
C PHE A 151 2.91 -9.69 7.79
N PRO A 152 2.94 -11.02 7.77
CA PRO A 152 3.19 -11.79 8.98
C PRO A 152 4.63 -11.55 9.48
N LYS A 153 4.78 -11.42 10.80
CA LYS A 153 6.09 -11.25 11.45
C LYS A 153 6.97 -12.48 11.30
N LYS A 154 6.34 -13.67 11.25
CA LYS A 154 7.05 -14.92 11.00
C LYS A 154 6.96 -15.29 9.53
N ALA A 155 8.10 -15.57 8.90
CA ALA A 155 8.14 -16.06 7.54
C ALA A 155 7.26 -17.32 7.40
N CYS A 156 6.40 -17.36 6.39
CA CYS A 156 5.63 -18.56 6.10
C CYS A 156 6.53 -19.61 5.44
N ASN A 157 6.23 -20.89 5.67
CA ASN A 157 7.01 -22.00 5.09
C ASN A 157 7.08 -21.92 3.56
N ALA A 158 6.04 -21.44 2.90
CA ALA A 158 6.03 -21.26 1.44
C ALA A 158 7.02 -20.19 0.94
N CYS A 159 7.40 -19.24 1.79
CA CYS A 159 8.43 -18.25 1.47
C CYS A 159 9.85 -18.79 1.66
N ILE A 160 10.01 -19.74 2.59
CA ILE A 160 11.31 -20.36 2.88
C ILE A 160 11.67 -21.37 1.80
N ASP A 161 10.72 -22.22 1.38
CA ASP A 161 10.96 -23.31 0.41
C ASP A 161 11.32 -22.81 -1.00
N ARG A 162 10.90 -21.62 -1.39
CA ARG A 162 11.21 -21.05 -2.71
C ARG A 162 12.61 -20.46 -2.82
N ASN A 163 13.25 -20.16 -1.70
CA ASN A 163 14.62 -19.63 -1.68
C ASN A 163 15.70 -20.72 -1.65
N GLN A 164 15.31 -22.00 -1.52
CA GLN A 164 16.24 -23.13 -1.49
C GLN A 164 16.29 -23.92 -2.81
N ARG A 165 15.65 -23.43 -3.87
CA ARG A 165 15.69 -24.10 -5.18
C ARG A 165 16.39 -23.23 -6.24
#